data_d54ad180a2c011fed3177406a28d553a
#
_entry.id   d54ad180a2c011fed3177406a28d553a
#
_cell.length_a   1.000
_cell.length_b   1.000
_cell.length_c   1.000
_cell.angle_alpha   90.00
_cell.angle_beta   90.00
_cell.angle_gamma   90.00
#
_symmetry.space_group_name_H-M   'P 1'
#
loop_
_entity.id
_entity.type
_entity.pdbx_description
1 polymer ?
#
loop_
_entity_poly.entity_id
_entity_poly.type
_entity_poly.pdbx_seq_one_letter_code
_entity_poly.pdbx_strand_id
1 'polypeptide(L)' 'MKNDSHTKIRIETDFDFNEKVIIKPLKIEGTIESFWLNKAKELKVEVRYFLNNEIKLDYFYCDELEVLKESKTGV' A
#
# COMPACT_ATOMS: atom_id res chain seq x y z
N MET A 1 3.16 35.09 -7.21
CA MET A 1 3.14 34.61 -7.31
C MET A 1 2.84 33.80 -7.01
N LYS A 2 2.67 33.55 -7.04
CA LYS A 2 2.52 32.78 -6.87
C LYS A 2 2.49 31.86 -6.83
N ASN A 3 2.51 31.36 -6.62
CA ASN A 3 2.54 30.57 -6.75
C ASN A 3 2.07 29.63 -6.59
N ASP A 4 1.76 29.44 -6.61
CA ASP A 4 1.24 28.66 -6.73
C ASP A 4 1.62 27.59 -7.15
N SER A 5 2.24 27.40 -6.89
CA SER A 5 2.81 26.28 -7.26
C SER A 5 2.54 25.23 -6.45
N HIS A 6 1.53 25.07 -5.89
CA HIS A 6 1.25 23.91 -5.26
C HIS A 6 0.97 22.88 -6.21
N THR A 7 1.63 21.76 -6.12
CA THR A 7 1.27 20.57 -6.84
C THR A 7 0.31 19.80 -6.00
N LYS A 8 -0.88 19.65 -6.48
CA LYS A 8 -1.79 18.79 -5.78
C LYS A 8 -1.60 17.41 -6.28
N ILE A 9 -1.18 16.52 -5.41
CA ILE A 9 -0.97 15.14 -5.77
C ILE A 9 -2.12 14.34 -5.25
N ARG A 10 -2.75 13.61 -6.17
CA ARG A 10 -3.85 12.76 -5.81
C ARG A 10 -3.47 11.35 -6.14
N ILE A 11 -3.50 10.48 -5.16
CA ILE A 11 -3.21 9.07 -5.36
C ILE A 11 -4.53 8.35 -5.45
N GLU A 12 -4.77 7.75 -6.61
CA GLU A 12 -5.98 6.99 -6.80
C GLU A 12 -5.63 5.54 -6.76
N THR A 13 -6.07 4.85 -5.75
CA THR A 13 -5.74 3.46 -5.60
C THR A 13 -6.86 2.81 -4.82
N ASP A 14 -6.97 1.50 -4.95
CA ASP A 14 -7.95 0.74 -4.18
C ASP A 14 -7.45 0.44 -2.79
N PHE A 15 -6.27 0.88 -2.44
CA PHE A 15 -5.69 0.56 -1.14
C PHE A 15 -5.79 1.74 -0.19
N ASP A 16 -5.94 1.47 1.08
CA ASP A 16 -5.99 2.50 2.11
C ASP A 16 -4.91 2.26 3.14
N PHE A 17 -4.58 3.31 3.89
CA PHE A 17 -3.65 3.14 5.01
C PHE A 17 -4.23 2.16 6.01
N ASN A 18 -3.37 1.39 6.59
CA ASN A 18 -3.73 0.38 7.61
C ASN A 18 -4.58 -0.76 7.07
N GLU A 19 -4.76 -0.82 5.77
CA GLU A 19 -5.55 -1.90 5.20
C GLU A 19 -4.72 -3.17 5.16
N LYS A 20 -5.35 -4.31 5.29
CA LYS A 20 -4.67 -5.57 5.21
C LYS A 20 -4.68 -6.09 3.81
N VAL A 21 -3.54 -6.58 3.38
CA VAL A 21 -3.37 -7.09 2.01
C VAL A 21 -2.60 -8.39 2.06
N ILE A 22 -2.72 -9.15 0.98
CA ILE A 22 -1.87 -10.32 0.77
C ILE A 22 -0.74 -9.89 -0.15
N ILE A 23 0.48 -10.17 0.24
CA ILE A 23 1.64 -9.94 -0.58
C ILE A 23 1.79 -11.18 -1.44
N LYS A 24 1.36 -11.07 -2.70
CA LYS A 24 1.22 -12.26 -3.54
C LYS A 24 2.49 -13.06 -3.70
N PRO A 25 3.63 -12.45 -3.98
CA PRO A 25 4.85 -13.25 -4.15
C PRO A 25 5.24 -14.02 -2.91
N LEU A 26 4.95 -13.48 -1.74
CA LEU A 26 5.31 -14.14 -0.50
C LEU A 26 4.16 -14.94 0.08
N LYS A 27 2.95 -14.68 -0.40
CA LYS A 27 1.74 -15.35 0.09
C LYS A 27 1.52 -15.15 1.57
N ILE A 28 1.84 -13.95 2.05
CA ILE A 28 1.61 -13.64 3.44
C ILE A 28 0.86 -12.33 3.55
N GLU A 29 0.26 -12.12 4.69
CA GLU A 29 -0.54 -10.96 4.94
C GLU A 29 0.32 -9.83 5.47
N GLY A 30 -0.01 -8.60 5.09
CA GLY A 30 0.67 -7.43 5.62
C GLY A 30 -0.30 -6.30 5.80
N THR A 31 0.19 -5.19 6.32
CA THR A 31 -0.61 -4.00 6.56
C THR A 31 0.03 -2.83 5.85
N ILE A 32 -0.78 -2.05 5.18
CA ILE A 32 -0.28 -0.91 4.42
C ILE A 32 0.12 0.21 5.35
N GLU A 33 1.37 0.65 5.23
CA GLU A 33 1.90 1.70 6.08
C GLU A 33 2.02 3.03 5.35
N SER A 34 2.38 3.04 4.10
CA SER A 34 2.54 4.28 3.38
C SER A 34 2.47 4.05 1.88
N PHE A 35 2.38 5.13 1.15
CA PHE A 35 2.38 5.11 -0.30
C PHE A 35 3.53 5.96 -0.80
N TRP A 36 4.18 5.50 -1.84
CA TRP A 36 5.30 6.19 -2.44
C TRP A 36 5.02 6.45 -3.91
N LEU A 37 5.07 7.70 -4.28
CA LEU A 37 4.86 8.07 -5.68
C LEU A 37 6.13 8.72 -6.17
N ASN A 38 6.73 8.19 -7.21
CA ASN A 38 8.00 8.74 -7.69
C ASN A 38 7.77 9.68 -8.87
N LYS A 39 8.84 10.22 -9.42
CA LYS A 39 8.75 11.15 -10.51
C LYS A 39 8.12 10.56 -11.75
N ALA A 40 8.27 9.29 -11.95
CA ALA A 40 7.68 8.61 -13.10
C ALA A 40 6.23 8.27 -12.87
N LYS A 41 5.70 8.72 -11.74
CA LYS A 41 4.31 8.48 -11.36
C LYS A 41 4.01 7.01 -11.13
N GLU A 42 5.03 6.28 -10.74
CA GLU A 42 4.84 4.91 -10.31
C GLU A 42 4.52 4.89 -8.85
N LEU A 43 3.53 4.14 -8.49
CA LEU A 43 3.10 4.04 -7.11
C LEU A 43 3.61 2.76 -6.50
N LYS A 44 4.27 2.89 -5.36
CA LYS A 44 4.66 1.74 -4.57
C LYS A 44 3.99 1.84 -3.23
N VAL A 45 3.72 0.71 -2.64
CA VAL A 45 3.03 0.66 -1.37
C VAL A 45 3.96 0.03 -0.35
N GLU A 46 4.18 0.73 0.75
CA GLU A 46 4.99 0.17 1.81
C GLU A 46 4.11 -0.68 2.69
N VAL A 47 4.51 -1.93 2.89
CA VAL A 47 3.71 -2.88 3.64
C VAL A 47 4.55 -3.43 4.78
N ARG A 48 3.97 -3.45 5.96
CA ARG A 48 4.59 -4.04 7.12
C ARG A 48 4.06 -5.46 7.26
N TYR A 49 4.94 -6.40 7.37
CA TYR A 49 4.54 -7.79 7.48
C TYR A 49 5.46 -8.51 8.45
N PHE A 50 5.06 -9.68 8.85
CA PHE A 50 5.76 -10.44 9.84
C PHE A 50 6.28 -11.71 9.18
N LEU A 51 7.57 -11.93 9.26
CA LEU A 51 8.18 -13.09 8.62
C LEU A 51 9.33 -13.57 9.48
N ASN A 52 9.36 -14.85 9.76
CA ASN A 52 10.44 -15.44 10.56
C ASN A 52 10.61 -14.73 11.88
N ASN A 53 9.50 -14.40 12.52
CA ASN A 53 9.52 -13.74 13.82
C ASN A 53 10.11 -12.36 13.79
N GLU A 54 10.12 -11.72 12.64
CA GLU A 54 10.62 -10.37 12.49
C GLU A 54 9.61 -9.52 11.76
N ILE A 55 9.52 -8.28 12.16
CA ILE A 55 8.69 -7.33 11.45
C ILE A 55 9.51 -6.73 10.35
N LYS A 56 8.97 -6.76 9.13
CA LYS A 56 9.66 -6.23 7.97
C LYS A 56 8.81 -5.17 7.31
N LEU A 57 9.49 -4.23 6.68
CA LEU A 57 8.83 -3.17 5.91
C LEU A 57 9.46 -3.18 4.53
N ASP A 58 8.67 -3.38 3.52
CA ASP A 58 9.16 -3.38 2.15
C ASP A 58 8.16 -2.70 1.25
N TYR A 59 8.64 -2.28 0.10
CA TYR A 59 7.79 -1.63 -0.88
C TYR A 59 7.40 -2.62 -1.96
N PHE A 60 6.16 -2.57 -2.37
CA PHE A 60 5.64 -3.45 -3.41
C PHE A 60 4.87 -2.63 -4.41
N TYR A 61 4.80 -3.12 -5.63
CA TYR A 61 3.93 -2.50 -6.62
C TYR A 61 2.50 -2.95 -6.36
N CYS A 62 1.56 -2.16 -6.81
CA CYS A 62 0.15 -2.44 -6.52
C CYS A 62 -0.27 -3.81 -7.03
N ASP A 63 0.26 -4.24 -8.17
CA ASP A 63 -0.16 -5.54 -8.71
C ASP A 63 0.45 -6.71 -7.96
N GLU A 64 1.34 -6.46 -7.02
CA GLU A 64 1.87 -7.52 -6.16
C GLU A 64 1.03 -7.70 -4.90
N LEU A 65 0.03 -6.87 -4.73
CA LEU A 65 -0.79 -6.89 -3.52
C LEU A 65 -2.24 -7.15 -3.86
N GLU A 66 -2.91 -7.79 -2.94
CA GLU A 66 -4.33 -8.06 -3.10
C GLU A 66 -5.03 -7.66 -1.82
N VAL A 67 -6.06 -6.85 -1.93
CA VAL A 67 -6.80 -6.42 -0.75
C VAL A 67 -7.46 -7.63 -0.10
N LEU A 68 -7.24 -7.77 1.20
CA LEU A 68 -7.85 -8.85 1.93
C LEU A 68 -9.21 -8.37 2.39
N LYS A 69 -10.27 -8.78 1.66
CA LYS A 69 -11.57 -8.36 2.03
C LYS A 69 -12.12 -9.28 3.02
N GLU A 70 -12.43 -8.82 4.17
CA GLU A 70 -13.01 -9.64 5.10
C GLU A 70 -14.40 -9.61 4.88
N SER A 71 -15.01 -10.65 4.82
CA SER A 71 -16.29 -10.69 4.58
C SER A 71 -17.01 -10.36 5.71
N LYS A 72 -17.47 -9.60 5.94
CA LYS A 72 -18.09 -9.27 6.90
C LYS A 72 -19.26 -9.55 6.90
N THR A 73 -19.76 -10.09 7.24
CA THR A 73 -20.77 -10.39 7.16
C THR A 73 -21.58 -9.91 7.72
N GLY A 74 -21.95 -9.74 7.83
CA GLY A 74 -22.56 -9.36 8.25
C GLY A 74 -23.12 -9.29 8.65
N VAL A 75 -23.17 -9.29 8.70
CA VAL A 75 -23.55 -9.13 9.07
C VAL A 75 -23.89 -8.88 9.02
#